data_3aae493440b0a488fe62d9985523cb5c
#
_entry.id   3aae493440b0a488fe62d9985523cb5c
#
_cell.length_a   1.000
_cell.length_b   1.000
_cell.length_c   1.000
_cell.angle_alpha   90.00
_cell.angle_beta   90.00
_cell.angle_gamma   90.00
#
_symmetry.space_group_name_H-M   'P 1'
#
loop_
_entity.id
_entity.type
_entity.pdbx_description
1 polymer ?
#
loop_
_entity_poly.entity_id
_entity_poly.type
_entity_poly.pdbx_seq_one_letter_code
_entity_poly.pdbx_strand_id
1 'polypeptide(L)'
;MAENAIADLNVRPLKTVVPHLSHDAEFFPGMVKKWGLGCMLSTEPFPGGRSAGSLAWAGLGNTYFWIDPARGIAGVILMQLLPFADPKALALLDAFERAV
;
A
#
# COMPACT_ATOMS: atom_id res chain seq x y z
N MET A 1 -7.78 14.42 -1.14
CA MET A 1 -7.41 13.02 -0.90
C MET A 1 -5.95 12.86 -0.46
N ALA A 2 -5.07 13.72 -0.91
CA ALA A 2 -3.64 13.64 -0.57
C ALA A 2 -3.28 14.28 0.79
N GLU A 3 -4.24 14.85 1.49
CA GLU A 3 -4.04 15.41 2.81
C GLU A 3 -4.34 14.40 3.91
N ASN A 4 -3.52 14.42 4.98
CA ASN A 4 -3.74 13.57 6.13
C ASN A 4 -5.07 13.91 6.81
N ALA A 5 -5.95 12.93 6.95
CA ALA A 5 -7.27 13.07 7.56
C ALA A 5 -7.37 12.41 8.95
N ILE A 6 -6.27 11.84 9.47
CA ILE A 6 -6.29 11.11 10.75
C ILE A 6 -5.43 11.76 11.84
N ALA A 7 -5.06 13.02 11.65
CA ALA A 7 -4.31 13.82 12.62
C ALA A 7 -3.07 13.09 13.15
N ASP A 8 -2.95 12.91 14.46
CA ASP A 8 -1.79 12.28 15.08
C ASP A 8 -1.79 10.74 15.01
N LEU A 9 -2.88 10.15 14.55
CA LEU A 9 -2.95 8.70 14.38
C LEU A 9 -2.06 8.23 13.24
N ASN A 10 -1.53 7.01 13.36
CA ASN A 10 -0.78 6.34 12.30
C ASN A 10 -1.49 5.08 11.86
N VAL A 11 -1.31 4.70 10.61
CA VAL A 11 -1.78 3.40 10.12
C VAL A 11 -0.99 2.30 10.83
N ARG A 12 -1.70 1.35 11.42
CA ARG A 12 -1.13 0.23 12.14
C ARG A 12 -1.16 -1.04 11.29
N PRO A 13 -0.41 -2.08 11.68
CA PRO A 13 -0.58 -3.40 11.07
C PRO A 13 -2.04 -3.84 11.14
N LEU A 14 -2.53 -4.40 10.04
CA LEU A 14 -3.90 -4.89 9.92
C LEU A 14 -3.94 -6.36 10.35
N LYS A 15 -4.55 -6.63 11.50
CA LYS A 15 -4.72 -8.00 12.00
C LYS A 15 -5.97 -8.60 11.40
N THR A 16 -5.83 -9.79 10.81
CA THR A 16 -6.97 -10.47 10.22
C THR A 16 -7.88 -11.10 11.28
N VAL A 17 -9.18 -11.05 11.01
CA VAL A 17 -10.19 -11.82 11.75
C VAL A 17 -10.72 -12.99 10.92
N VAL A 18 -10.24 -13.14 9.69
CA VAL A 18 -10.66 -14.20 8.74
C VAL A 18 -9.41 -14.79 8.08
N PRO A 19 -8.63 -15.64 8.78
CA PRO A 19 -7.31 -16.10 8.29
C PRO A 19 -7.33 -16.84 6.95
N HIS A 20 -8.43 -17.46 6.58
CA HIS A 20 -8.54 -18.17 5.30
C HIS A 20 -8.78 -17.24 4.11
N LEU A 21 -9.10 -15.97 4.33
CA LEU A 21 -9.30 -14.97 3.28
C LEU A 21 -8.21 -13.90 3.27
N SER A 22 -7.54 -13.68 4.39
CA SER A 22 -6.55 -12.62 4.53
C SER A 22 -5.46 -13.01 5.51
N HIS A 23 -4.20 -12.71 5.15
CA HIS A 23 -3.10 -12.65 6.10
C HIS A 23 -3.17 -11.34 6.90
N ASP A 24 -2.45 -11.28 8.01
CA ASP A 24 -2.13 -9.99 8.62
C ASP A 24 -1.35 -9.15 7.60
N ALA A 25 -1.61 -7.86 7.53
CA ALA A 25 -0.98 -6.99 6.56
C ALA A 25 -0.30 -5.81 7.24
N GLU A 26 0.96 -5.60 6.91
CA GLU A 26 1.70 -4.39 7.28
C GLU A 26 2.46 -3.91 6.05
N PHE A 27 1.99 -2.82 5.45
CA PHE A 27 2.64 -2.23 4.30
C PHE A 27 3.79 -1.33 4.76
N PHE A 28 4.98 -1.54 4.21
CA PHE A 28 6.20 -0.79 4.52
C PHE A 28 6.49 -0.74 6.03
N PRO A 29 6.85 -1.89 6.65
CA PRO A 29 7.17 -1.96 8.07
C PRO A 29 8.22 -0.94 8.48
N GLY A 30 8.03 -0.29 9.62
CA GLY A 30 8.94 0.73 10.14
C GLY A 30 8.73 2.12 9.58
N MET A 31 7.88 2.31 8.59
CA MET A 31 7.56 3.61 8.03
C MET A 31 6.26 4.16 8.59
N VAL A 32 6.21 5.45 8.87
CA VAL A 32 4.98 6.14 9.29
C VAL A 32 4.08 6.32 8.08
N LYS A 33 2.85 5.82 8.19
CA LYS A 33 1.83 5.94 7.16
C LYS A 33 0.61 6.65 7.72
N LYS A 34 0.00 7.49 6.91
CA LYS A 34 -1.20 8.23 7.24
C LYS A 34 -2.34 7.81 6.33
N TRP A 35 -3.48 8.42 6.49
CA TRP A 35 -4.65 8.14 5.69
C TRP A 35 -5.34 9.44 5.26
N GLY A 36 -5.66 9.53 3.99
CA GLY A 36 -6.50 10.60 3.45
C GLY A 36 -7.98 10.19 3.47
N LEU A 37 -8.77 10.74 2.56
CA LEU A 37 -10.21 10.43 2.49
C LEU A 37 -10.52 9.11 1.77
N GLY A 38 -9.53 8.41 1.25
CA GLY A 38 -9.78 7.15 0.55
C GLY A 38 -8.54 6.31 0.32
N CYS A 39 -7.38 6.82 0.66
CA CYS A 39 -6.11 6.14 0.40
C CYS A 39 -5.15 6.26 1.57
N MET A 40 -4.30 5.26 1.71
CA MET A 40 -3.14 5.32 2.58
C MET A 40 -2.11 6.29 1.98
N LEU A 41 -1.50 7.10 2.83
CA LEU A 41 -0.50 8.09 2.43
C LEU A 41 0.88 7.66 2.93
N SER A 42 1.86 7.65 2.03
CA SER A 42 3.27 7.46 2.38
C SER A 42 3.87 8.79 2.77
N THR A 43 4.34 8.92 4.01
CA THR A 43 4.94 10.17 4.52
C THR A 43 6.43 10.27 4.24
N GLU A 44 7.05 9.16 3.86
CA GLU A 44 8.47 9.06 3.55
C GLU A 44 8.66 8.42 2.17
N PRO A 45 9.77 8.74 1.47
CA PRO A 45 10.06 8.07 0.23
C PRO A 45 10.39 6.59 0.47
N PHE A 46 9.92 5.73 -0.42
CA PHE A 46 10.25 4.31 -0.38
C PHE A 46 11.52 4.08 -1.23
N PRO A 47 12.61 3.59 -0.65
CA PRO A 47 13.87 3.44 -1.38
C PRO A 47 13.70 2.61 -2.64
N GLY A 48 13.99 3.19 -3.82
CA GLY A 48 13.83 2.55 -5.12
C GLY A 48 12.39 2.46 -5.63
N GLY A 49 11.43 3.02 -4.89
CA GLY A 49 10.01 2.99 -5.24
C GLY A 49 9.37 4.37 -5.18
N ARG A 50 8.17 4.43 -4.62
CA ARG A 50 7.34 5.64 -4.60
C ARG A 50 7.93 6.77 -3.75
N SER A 51 7.59 7.99 -4.12
CA SER A 51 7.99 9.21 -3.42
C SER A 51 7.15 9.42 -2.16
N ALA A 52 7.64 10.27 -1.25
CA ALA A 52 6.81 10.79 -0.16
C ALA A 52 5.58 11.51 -0.73
N GLY A 53 4.44 11.40 -0.08
CA GLY A 53 3.18 11.96 -0.55
C GLY A 53 2.41 11.06 -1.51
N SER A 54 2.90 9.88 -1.79
CA SER A 54 2.19 8.90 -2.64
C SER A 54 0.95 8.34 -1.94
N LEU A 55 -0.06 8.02 -2.75
CA LEU A 55 -1.31 7.41 -2.32
C LEU A 55 -1.35 5.96 -2.77
N ALA A 56 -1.92 5.08 -1.94
CA ALA A 56 -2.06 3.68 -2.29
C ALA A 56 -3.20 3.02 -1.52
N TRP A 57 -3.73 1.95 -2.08
CA TRP A 57 -4.55 0.99 -1.36
C TRP A 57 -4.62 -0.34 -2.11
N ALA A 58 -5.51 -1.21 -1.64
CA ALA A 58 -5.56 -2.60 -2.09
C ALA A 58 -6.99 -3.16 -2.08
N GLY A 59 -7.17 -4.29 -2.75
CA GLY A 59 -8.38 -5.08 -2.72
C GLY A 59 -8.11 -6.53 -2.30
N LEU A 60 -9.13 -7.23 -1.83
CA LEU A 60 -9.04 -8.55 -1.21
C LEU A 60 -8.34 -9.60 -2.08
N GLY A 61 -8.51 -9.53 -3.39
CA GLY A 61 -7.90 -10.49 -4.34
C GLY A 61 -6.43 -10.24 -4.67
N ASN A 62 -5.69 -9.57 -3.80
CA ASN A 62 -4.31 -9.13 -4.05
C ASN A 62 -4.22 -8.18 -5.24
N THR A 63 -5.13 -7.24 -5.30
CA THR A 63 -5.13 -6.13 -6.23
C THR A 63 -4.56 -4.91 -5.53
N TYR A 64 -3.59 -4.25 -6.12
CA TYR A 64 -2.89 -3.12 -5.51
C TYR A 64 -2.78 -1.97 -6.49
N PHE A 65 -2.81 -0.74 -5.98
CA PHE A 65 -2.51 0.44 -6.77
C PHE A 65 -1.72 1.46 -5.96
N TRP A 66 -0.96 2.28 -6.67
CA TRP A 66 -0.35 3.47 -6.08
C TRP A 66 -0.39 4.63 -7.07
N ILE A 67 -0.36 5.83 -6.54
CA ILE A 67 -0.28 7.07 -7.32
C ILE A 67 0.87 7.89 -6.71
N ASP A 68 1.81 8.27 -7.53
CA ASP A 68 2.97 9.08 -7.13
C ASP A 68 2.90 10.43 -7.83
N PRO A 69 2.29 11.46 -7.18
CA PRO A 69 2.14 12.77 -7.80
C PRO A 69 3.47 13.48 -8.07
N ALA A 70 4.48 13.24 -7.23
CA ALA A 70 5.79 13.86 -7.40
C ALA A 70 6.50 13.41 -8.68
N ARG A 71 6.31 12.15 -9.08
CA ARG A 71 6.87 11.59 -10.30
C ARG A 71 5.90 11.62 -11.48
N GLY A 72 4.63 11.93 -11.24
CA GLY A 72 3.59 11.94 -12.25
C GLY A 72 3.24 10.54 -12.78
N ILE A 73 3.39 9.51 -11.97
CA ILE A 73 3.10 8.12 -12.37
C ILE A 73 2.09 7.48 -11.44
N ALA A 74 1.41 6.47 -11.96
CA ALA A 74 0.55 5.60 -11.18
C ALA A 74 0.73 4.17 -11.68
N GLY A 75 0.57 3.21 -10.79
CA GLY A 75 0.62 1.79 -11.13
C GLY A 75 -0.54 1.04 -10.53
N VAL A 76 -0.98 0.02 -11.22
CA VAL A 76 -1.98 -0.92 -10.74
C VAL A 76 -1.59 -2.34 -11.14
N ILE A 77 -1.75 -3.26 -10.20
CA ILE A 77 -1.60 -4.69 -10.47
C ILE A 77 -2.88 -5.40 -10.05
N LEU A 78 -3.44 -6.17 -10.97
CA LEU A 78 -4.73 -6.84 -10.80
C LEU A 78 -4.51 -8.35 -10.70
N MET A 79 -5.03 -8.94 -9.64
CA MET A 79 -4.96 -10.39 -9.42
C MET A 79 -6.30 -10.90 -8.90
N GLN A 80 -6.47 -12.22 -8.96
CA GLN A 80 -7.58 -12.95 -8.33
C GLN A 80 -6.98 -14.06 -7.47
N LEU A 81 -6.30 -13.67 -6.41
CA LEU A 81 -5.55 -14.57 -5.53
C LEU A 81 -5.98 -14.35 -4.08
N LEU A 82 -6.23 -15.44 -3.36
CA LEU A 82 -6.47 -15.43 -1.92
C LEU A 82 -5.44 -16.32 -1.23
N PRO A 83 -5.09 -16.06 0.01
CA PRO A 83 -5.57 -14.96 0.86
C PRO A 83 -4.92 -13.62 0.52
N PHE A 84 -5.57 -12.53 0.94
CA PHE A 84 -5.05 -11.17 0.81
C PHE A 84 -3.70 -11.01 1.52
N ALA A 85 -2.86 -10.11 1.01
CA ALA A 85 -1.50 -9.86 1.50
C ALA A 85 -0.60 -11.10 1.36
N ASP A 86 -0.78 -11.85 0.27
CA ASP A 86 0.08 -12.98 -0.05
C ASP A 86 1.54 -12.52 -0.24
N PRO A 87 2.52 -13.17 0.40
CA PRO A 87 3.91 -12.73 0.32
C PRO A 87 4.48 -12.67 -1.10
N LYS A 88 4.08 -13.60 -1.97
CA LYS A 88 4.54 -13.60 -3.38
C LYS A 88 3.91 -12.47 -4.18
N ALA A 89 2.64 -12.17 -3.92
CA ALA A 89 1.96 -11.04 -4.55
C ALA A 89 2.58 -9.71 -4.13
N LEU A 90 2.90 -9.56 -2.85
CA LEU A 90 3.58 -8.36 -2.34
C LEU A 90 5.00 -8.22 -2.90
N ALA A 91 5.73 -9.33 -3.07
CA ALA A 91 7.05 -9.31 -3.70
C ALA A 91 6.96 -8.89 -5.18
N LEU A 92 5.93 -9.35 -5.89
CA LEU A 92 5.69 -8.94 -7.27
C LEU A 92 5.33 -7.47 -7.38
N LEU A 93 4.50 -6.96 -6.46
CA LEU A 93 4.18 -5.53 -6.39
C LEU A 93 5.45 -4.69 -6.19
N ASP A 94 6.32 -5.08 -5.26
CA ASP A 94 7.58 -4.39 -5.00
C ASP A 94 8.48 -4.39 -6.24
N ALA A 95 8.63 -5.52 -6.90
CA ALA A 95 9.42 -5.63 -8.11
C ALA A 95 8.86 -4.75 -9.25
N PHE A 96 7.54 -4.74 -9.42
CA PHE A 96 6.87 -3.91 -10.41
C PHE A 96 7.06 -2.42 -10.13
N GLU A 97 6.88 -2.01 -8.89
CA GLU A 97 7.04 -0.62 -8.48
C GLU A 97 8.48 -0.12 -8.71
N ARG A 98 9.48 -0.96 -8.43
CA ARG A 98 10.90 -0.61 -8.65
C ARG A 98 11.28 -0.54 -10.12
N ALA A 99 10.54 -1.20 -10.99
CA ALA A 99 10.83 -1.25 -12.43
C ALA A 99 10.30 -0.03 -13.20
N VAL A 100 9.46 0.80 -12.59
CA VAL A 100 8.87 1.98 -13.25
C VAL A 100 9.59 3.31 -12.94
#